data_126f14d8aac6408a6da5791386b3e7be
#
_entry.id   126f14d8aac6408a6da5791386b3e7be
#
_cell.length_a   1.000
_cell.length_b   1.000
_cell.length_c   1.000
_cell.angle_alpha   90.00
_cell.angle_beta   90.00
_cell.angle_gamma   90.00
#
_symmetry.space_group_name_H-M   'P 1'
#
loop_
_entity.id
_entity.type
_entity.pdbx_description
1 polymer ?
#
loop_
_entity_poly.entity_id
_entity_poly.type
_entity_poly.pdbx_seq_one_letter_code
_entity_poly.pdbx_strand_id
1 'polypeptide(L)'
;MRLNSRTGAIAIVGAASLALVMTGCAASGSGSGNEKITLTVTTFGTMGLDGLYSQYEKENPNITVKATNIDTGGNALTDWKTKQAAGNGLPDVQAVEEGWLGQVMGVSSSFTDLRDFGADKIKDRWVGWKLGQATDPKGRIIGYGTDIGPEGLCYNSALFAAAGLKSDRDSVAALFGGKNATWDNFFKIGQQYHAATGKAFYDQSGFVWNAMVNQQKEGYYTKDGKLNVDGNKDLQSLWGKLANGAAAGLSSNQNQWDWGGGKAFTDGSFAVFMCPGWMLGVVKGQVTAAGGSTATGWDFADVFPGGAANWGGSFLTVPTTSKHPKEAAALAAWLTDAKQEVATFQAAGAFPSVVTAQSDPGVTGQSDLTKFFNNAPVGTILASRAANVVAQFKGPDDSVIQEQVFGPSIKELDSGKGGDQSWKDAITLLNQLVANK
;
A
#
# COMPACT_ATOMS: atom_id res chain seq x y z
N MET A 1 17.88 23.65 58.60
CA MET A 1 18.86 23.19 59.61
C MET A 1 20.07 22.65 58.90
N ARG A 2 21.16 23.41 59.06
CA ARG A 2 22.60 23.08 58.84
C ARG A 2 23.04 22.42 57.50
N LEU A 3 23.63 23.24 56.72
CA LEU A 3 24.97 23.25 56.07
C LEU A 3 25.96 22.25 56.65
N ASN A 4 26.74 21.58 55.77
CA ASN A 4 28.22 21.53 55.98
C ASN A 4 28.92 21.29 54.60
N SER A 5 29.71 22.26 54.27
CA SER A 5 30.76 22.32 53.27
C SER A 5 31.98 21.51 53.74
N ARG A 6 32.72 20.89 52.86
CA ARG A 6 34.20 20.71 52.99
C ARG A 6 34.89 20.72 51.63
N THR A 7 35.68 21.73 51.47
CA THR A 7 36.76 22.02 50.55
C THR A 7 37.97 21.10 50.77
N GLY A 8 38.80 20.86 49.76
CA GLY A 8 40.15 20.30 49.81
C GLY A 8 40.67 20.05 48.40
N ALA A 9 41.33 20.86 47.83
CA ALA A 9 42.67 21.35 47.54
C ALA A 9 43.54 20.40 46.71
N ILE A 10 43.83 20.81 45.50
CA ILE A 10 45.05 20.90 44.67
C ILE A 10 46.20 19.92 44.98
N ALA A 11 46.66 19.20 43.92
CA ALA A 11 48.04 18.93 43.66
C ALA A 11 48.31 18.83 42.15
N ILE A 12 49.04 19.79 41.63
CA ILE A 12 49.68 19.84 40.32
C ILE A 12 50.95 19.02 40.42
N VAL A 13 51.15 18.04 39.54
CA VAL A 13 52.48 17.51 39.22
C VAL A 13 52.62 17.45 37.71
N GLY A 14 53.46 18.36 37.21
CA GLY A 14 53.94 18.33 35.84
C GLY A 14 55.06 17.32 35.65
N ALA A 15 55.06 16.65 34.54
CA ALA A 15 56.27 16.06 33.98
C ALA A 15 56.19 16.12 32.46
N ALA A 16 57.14 16.78 31.92
CA ALA A 16 57.40 16.96 30.51
C ALA A 16 58.08 15.71 29.91
N SER A 17 58.01 15.66 28.59
CA SER A 17 58.96 15.10 27.63
C SER A 17 58.65 13.73 27.03
N LEU A 18 58.56 13.61 25.79
CA LEU A 18 59.47 13.32 24.69
C LEU A 18 58.66 13.10 23.38
N ALA A 19 58.83 13.99 22.45
CA ALA A 19 58.46 13.79 21.08
C ALA A 19 59.36 12.73 20.44
N LEU A 20 58.84 11.58 20.06
CA LEU A 20 59.42 10.70 19.07
C LEU A 20 58.68 10.88 17.74
N VAL A 21 59.30 11.60 16.83
CA VAL A 21 58.95 11.65 15.43
C VAL A 21 59.33 10.29 14.83
N MET A 22 58.40 9.42 14.65
CA MET A 22 58.51 8.29 13.72
C MET A 22 57.85 8.67 12.40
N THR A 23 58.68 9.08 11.44
CA THR A 23 58.31 9.07 10.01
C THR A 23 58.15 7.63 9.56
N GLY A 24 56.93 7.14 9.67
CA GLY A 24 56.48 5.91 9.02
C GLY A 24 55.99 6.26 7.62
N CYS A 25 56.70 5.83 6.59
CA CYS A 25 56.19 5.82 5.21
C CYS A 25 54.86 5.05 5.18
N ALA A 26 53.77 5.77 5.11
CA ALA A 26 52.49 5.17 4.74
C ALA A 26 52.58 4.79 3.27
N ALA A 27 52.86 3.52 3.00
CA ALA A 27 52.55 2.91 1.74
C ALA A 27 51.02 3.05 1.58
N SER A 28 50.61 3.84 0.60
CA SER A 28 49.24 3.88 0.09
C SER A 28 48.92 2.53 -0.55
N GLY A 29 48.65 1.54 0.29
CA GLY A 29 47.98 0.33 -0.11
C GLY A 29 46.51 0.68 -0.35
N SER A 30 46.10 0.74 -1.60
CA SER A 30 44.71 0.66 -2.00
C SER A 30 44.18 -0.72 -1.64
N GLY A 31 43.93 -0.94 -0.35
CA GLY A 31 43.16 -2.03 0.14
C GLY A 31 41.70 -1.65 -0.04
N SER A 32 41.05 -2.14 -1.09
CA SER A 32 39.59 -2.27 -1.12
C SER A 32 39.22 -3.33 -0.08
N GLY A 33 39.38 -3.03 1.19
CA GLY A 33 38.84 -3.81 2.28
C GLY A 33 37.33 -3.63 2.23
N ASN A 34 36.61 -4.73 2.21
CA ASN A 34 35.14 -4.77 2.33
C ASN A 34 34.73 -4.07 3.64
N GLU A 35 34.50 -2.75 3.56
CA GLU A 35 33.93 -1.99 4.67
C GLU A 35 32.54 -2.56 4.93
N LYS A 36 32.23 -2.91 6.17
CA LYS A 36 30.91 -3.40 6.56
C LYS A 36 29.93 -2.24 6.56
N ILE A 37 28.92 -2.34 5.71
CA ILE A 37 27.86 -1.34 5.56
C ILE A 37 26.59 -1.87 6.20
N THR A 38 25.95 -1.04 7.03
CA THR A 38 24.60 -1.31 7.52
C THR A 38 23.63 -0.41 6.76
N LEU A 39 22.71 -1.02 6.02
CA LEU A 39 21.60 -0.33 5.37
C LEU A 39 20.36 -0.41 6.24
N THR A 40 19.71 0.72 6.46
CA THR A 40 18.43 0.81 7.15
C THR A 40 17.29 0.84 6.11
N VAL A 41 16.24 0.07 6.36
CA VAL A 41 15.06 -0.02 5.50
C VAL A 41 13.82 0.24 6.34
N THR A 42 12.94 1.13 5.90
CA THR A 42 11.61 1.29 6.50
C THR A 42 10.54 0.85 5.51
N THR A 43 9.72 -0.11 5.95
CA THR A 43 8.55 -0.65 5.23
C THR A 43 7.29 -0.48 6.06
N PHE A 44 6.15 -0.92 5.53
CA PHE A 44 4.88 -0.89 6.25
C PHE A 44 3.99 -2.08 5.88
N GLY A 45 3.03 -2.40 6.78
CA GLY A 45 2.08 -3.47 6.56
C GLY A 45 2.75 -4.82 6.23
N THR A 46 2.18 -5.54 5.27
CA THR A 46 2.69 -6.85 4.85
C THR A 46 3.19 -6.79 3.41
N MET A 47 4.41 -6.27 3.21
CA MET A 47 5.02 -6.17 1.86
C MET A 47 5.69 -7.48 1.40
N GLY A 48 5.85 -8.48 2.29
CA GLY A 48 6.47 -9.77 1.96
C GLY A 48 7.99 -9.73 1.77
N LEU A 49 8.67 -8.67 2.21
CA LEU A 49 10.11 -8.46 1.99
C LEU A 49 11.01 -9.10 3.06
N ASP A 50 10.47 -9.44 4.25
CA ASP A 50 11.27 -9.84 5.42
C ASP A 50 12.20 -11.03 5.15
N GLY A 51 11.73 -12.03 4.41
CA GLY A 51 12.53 -13.21 4.05
C GLY A 51 13.66 -12.92 3.05
N LEU A 52 13.62 -11.78 2.36
CA LEU A 52 14.56 -11.43 1.30
C LEU A 52 15.82 -10.74 1.83
N TYR A 53 15.75 -10.04 2.97
CA TYR A 53 16.91 -9.33 3.51
C TYR A 53 18.07 -10.28 3.81
N SER A 54 17.81 -11.41 4.47
CA SER A 54 18.85 -12.41 4.76
C SER A 54 19.39 -13.08 3.50
N GLN A 55 18.61 -13.15 2.42
CA GLN A 55 19.09 -13.63 1.13
C GLN A 55 20.05 -12.60 0.50
N TYR A 56 19.69 -11.31 0.51
CA TYR A 56 20.56 -10.26 0.01
C TYR A 56 21.88 -10.18 0.77
N GLU A 57 21.86 -10.32 2.09
CA GLU A 57 23.08 -10.33 2.93
C GLU A 57 24.02 -11.50 2.59
N LYS A 58 23.47 -12.69 2.27
CA LYS A 58 24.28 -13.84 1.82
C LYS A 58 24.96 -13.58 0.48
N GLU A 59 24.30 -12.87 -0.43
CA GLU A 59 24.83 -12.50 -1.73
C GLU A 59 25.80 -11.32 -1.62
N ASN A 60 25.71 -10.51 -0.54
CA ASN A 60 26.51 -9.30 -0.30
C ASN A 60 27.05 -9.32 1.13
N PRO A 61 28.09 -10.13 1.45
CA PRO A 61 28.50 -10.39 2.83
C PRO A 61 29.13 -9.19 3.57
N ASN A 62 29.38 -8.10 2.89
CA ASN A 62 29.77 -6.81 3.48
C ASN A 62 28.56 -5.93 3.85
N ILE A 63 27.34 -6.31 3.51
CA ILE A 63 26.13 -5.55 3.81
C ILE A 63 25.32 -6.25 4.89
N THR A 64 24.81 -5.47 5.84
CA THR A 64 23.80 -5.88 6.81
C THR A 64 22.57 -5.02 6.62
N VAL A 65 21.37 -5.60 6.61
CA VAL A 65 20.11 -4.89 6.44
C VAL A 65 19.38 -4.82 7.80
N LYS A 66 19.07 -3.61 8.25
CA LYS A 66 18.25 -3.36 9.43
C LYS A 66 16.88 -2.84 8.97
N ALA A 67 15.91 -3.72 8.90
CA ALA A 67 14.55 -3.37 8.53
C ALA A 67 13.71 -2.95 9.75
N THR A 68 12.89 -1.93 9.55
CA THR A 68 11.83 -1.50 10.45
C THR A 68 10.52 -1.58 9.68
N ASN A 69 9.54 -2.32 10.19
CA ASN A 69 8.22 -2.39 9.62
C ASN A 69 7.22 -1.59 10.47
N ILE A 70 6.48 -0.70 9.85
CA ILE A 70 5.40 0.08 10.49
C ILE A 70 4.09 -0.62 10.15
N ASP A 71 3.16 -0.65 11.09
CA ASP A 71 1.94 -1.45 11.01
C ASP A 71 1.03 -1.09 9.82
N THR A 72 0.92 0.22 9.48
CA THR A 72 0.06 0.70 8.39
C THR A 72 0.74 1.75 7.51
N GLY A 73 0.25 1.90 6.26
CA GLY A 73 0.69 2.96 5.35
C GLY A 73 0.46 4.38 5.91
N GLY A 74 -0.65 4.61 6.62
CA GLY A 74 -0.95 5.90 7.26
C GLY A 74 0.02 6.27 8.37
N ASN A 75 0.40 5.30 9.22
CA ASN A 75 1.41 5.50 10.25
C ASN A 75 2.80 5.69 9.63
N ALA A 76 3.12 4.98 8.55
CA ALA A 76 4.36 5.17 7.80
C ALA A 76 4.45 6.56 7.15
N LEU A 77 3.34 7.08 6.62
CA LEU A 77 3.26 8.45 6.11
C LEU A 77 3.55 9.47 7.22
N THR A 78 2.97 9.27 8.41
CA THR A 78 3.18 10.15 9.57
C THR A 78 4.64 10.13 10.03
N ASP A 79 5.25 8.95 10.12
CA ASP A 79 6.66 8.77 10.46
C ASP A 79 7.57 9.46 9.43
N TRP A 80 7.33 9.21 8.13
CA TRP A 80 8.07 9.83 7.04
C TRP A 80 7.98 11.36 7.08
N LYS A 81 6.77 11.93 7.23
CA LYS A 81 6.57 13.39 7.32
C LYS A 81 7.36 14.00 8.47
N THR A 82 7.34 13.35 9.63
CA THR A 82 8.05 13.82 10.82
C THR A 82 9.56 13.86 10.58
N LYS A 83 10.13 12.79 10.04
CA LYS A 83 11.56 12.68 9.74
C LYS A 83 11.98 13.60 8.60
N GLN A 84 11.15 13.71 7.56
CA GLN A 84 11.37 14.62 6.43
C GLN A 84 11.42 16.07 6.87
N ALA A 85 10.45 16.51 7.71
CA ALA A 85 10.42 17.86 8.27
C ALA A 85 11.61 18.14 9.21
N ALA A 86 12.04 17.14 9.97
CA ALA A 86 13.22 17.26 10.85
C ALA A 86 14.56 17.26 10.07
N GLY A 87 14.55 16.87 8.78
CA GLY A 87 15.76 16.75 7.98
C GLY A 87 16.73 15.64 8.41
N ASN A 88 16.29 14.73 9.27
CA ASN A 88 17.09 13.62 9.78
C ASN A 88 16.20 12.41 10.16
N GLY A 89 16.86 11.25 10.34
CA GLY A 89 16.19 10.03 10.78
C GLY A 89 15.51 9.23 9.68
N LEU A 90 15.57 9.67 8.40
CA LEU A 90 15.13 8.86 7.28
C LEU A 90 16.06 7.65 7.10
N PRO A 91 15.52 6.49 6.66
CA PRO A 91 16.34 5.29 6.38
C PRO A 91 17.14 5.44 5.08
N ASP A 92 18.00 4.46 4.79
CA ASP A 92 18.69 4.38 3.50
C ASP A 92 17.74 3.98 2.37
N VAL A 93 16.75 3.11 2.66
CA VAL A 93 15.67 2.74 1.75
C VAL A 93 14.32 2.98 2.43
N GLN A 94 13.51 3.86 1.83
CA GLN A 94 12.17 4.21 2.33
C GLN A 94 11.09 3.66 1.40
N ALA A 95 10.21 2.81 1.93
CA ALA A 95 9.01 2.43 1.22
C ALA A 95 8.01 3.58 1.19
N VAL A 96 7.40 3.80 0.01
CA VAL A 96 6.39 4.83 -0.28
C VAL A 96 5.17 4.14 -0.87
N GLU A 97 4.00 4.36 -0.29
CA GLU A 97 2.74 3.83 -0.79
C GLU A 97 2.15 4.78 -1.84
N GLU A 98 1.43 4.24 -2.84
CA GLU A 98 0.88 4.99 -3.96
C GLU A 98 -0.03 6.16 -3.51
N GLY A 99 -0.85 5.97 -2.48
CA GLY A 99 -1.81 6.96 -2.01
C GLY A 99 -1.18 8.27 -1.52
N TRP A 100 0.08 8.23 -1.08
CA TRP A 100 0.80 9.44 -0.66
C TRP A 100 1.99 9.80 -1.54
N LEU A 101 2.08 9.17 -2.72
CA LEU A 101 3.12 9.46 -3.71
C LEU A 101 3.10 10.92 -4.18
N GLY A 102 1.93 11.55 -4.28
CA GLY A 102 1.81 12.97 -4.63
C GLY A 102 2.53 13.90 -3.66
N GLN A 103 2.56 13.58 -2.36
CA GLN A 103 3.32 14.33 -1.35
C GLN A 103 4.84 14.15 -1.55
N VAL A 104 5.26 12.92 -1.84
CA VAL A 104 6.67 12.60 -2.15
C VAL A 104 7.12 13.34 -3.41
N MET A 105 6.29 13.40 -4.44
CA MET A 105 6.56 14.15 -5.68
C MET A 105 6.72 15.65 -5.43
N GLY A 106 5.98 16.22 -4.49
CA GLY A 106 6.12 17.62 -4.07
C GLY A 106 7.49 17.95 -3.48
N VAL A 107 8.16 16.96 -2.90
CA VAL A 107 9.52 17.08 -2.33
C VAL A 107 10.51 16.11 -3.00
N SER A 108 10.30 15.80 -4.28
CA SER A 108 11.10 14.82 -5.01
C SER A 108 12.61 15.10 -4.99
N SER A 109 13.02 16.35 -4.77
CA SER A 109 14.43 16.73 -4.59
C SER A 109 15.08 16.13 -3.34
N SER A 110 14.29 15.67 -2.36
CA SER A 110 14.79 14.98 -1.16
C SER A 110 15.09 13.49 -1.41
N PHE A 111 14.86 13.02 -2.62
CA PHE A 111 15.14 11.65 -3.03
C PHE A 111 16.21 11.61 -4.11
N THR A 112 17.03 10.59 -4.04
CA THR A 112 18.11 10.30 -4.98
C THR A 112 17.54 10.00 -6.36
N ASP A 113 18.16 10.55 -7.40
CA ASP A 113 17.89 10.16 -8.77
C ASP A 113 18.50 8.78 -9.06
N LEU A 114 17.67 7.77 -9.11
CA LEU A 114 18.11 6.38 -9.29
C LEU A 114 18.73 6.12 -10.67
N ARG A 115 18.60 7.06 -11.64
CA ARG A 115 19.28 6.98 -12.94
C ARG A 115 20.80 7.04 -12.75
N ASP A 116 21.29 7.78 -11.76
CA ASP A 116 22.72 7.84 -11.40
C ASP A 116 23.26 6.46 -10.96
N PHE A 117 22.36 5.56 -10.56
CA PHE A 117 22.67 4.20 -10.12
C PHE A 117 22.13 3.12 -11.07
N GLY A 118 21.81 3.49 -12.30
CA GLY A 118 21.50 2.55 -13.39
C GLY A 118 20.03 2.25 -13.60
N ALA A 119 19.09 3.02 -13.03
CA ALA A 119 17.66 2.83 -13.24
C ALA A 119 17.25 2.82 -14.73
N ASP A 120 17.89 3.64 -15.56
CA ASP A 120 17.63 3.66 -17.00
C ASP A 120 17.85 2.32 -17.70
N LYS A 121 18.73 1.46 -17.16
CA LYS A 121 19.04 0.14 -17.73
C LYS A 121 17.97 -0.93 -17.42
N ILE A 122 17.16 -0.67 -16.39
CA ILE A 122 16.18 -1.62 -15.86
C ILE A 122 14.75 -1.09 -15.88
N LYS A 123 14.53 0.14 -16.36
CA LYS A 123 13.23 0.83 -16.33
C LYS A 123 12.11 0.08 -17.05
N ASP A 124 12.43 -0.68 -18.09
CA ASP A 124 11.45 -1.39 -18.90
C ASP A 124 10.94 -2.68 -18.27
N ARG A 125 11.44 -3.05 -17.08
CA ARG A 125 10.95 -4.24 -16.37
C ARG A 125 9.58 -4.01 -15.72
N TRP A 126 9.26 -2.79 -15.32
CA TRP A 126 7.98 -2.44 -14.69
C TRP A 126 6.90 -2.12 -15.73
N VAL A 127 5.65 -2.30 -15.32
CA VAL A 127 4.54 -1.76 -16.12
C VAL A 127 4.72 -0.24 -16.30
N GLY A 128 4.50 0.26 -17.51
CA GLY A 128 4.90 1.63 -17.87
C GLY A 128 4.28 2.73 -16.99
N TRP A 129 3.03 2.56 -16.57
CA TRP A 129 2.37 3.54 -15.70
C TRP A 129 2.98 3.56 -14.27
N LYS A 130 3.44 2.42 -13.76
CA LYS A 130 4.10 2.32 -12.43
C LYS A 130 5.42 3.08 -12.43
N LEU A 131 6.22 2.91 -13.47
CA LEU A 131 7.43 3.71 -13.66
C LEU A 131 7.10 5.20 -13.81
N GLY A 132 6.05 5.53 -14.58
CA GLY A 132 5.59 6.90 -14.73
C GLY A 132 5.22 7.57 -13.41
N GLN A 133 4.56 6.85 -12.50
CA GLN A 133 4.27 7.32 -11.15
C GLN A 133 5.53 7.62 -10.32
N ALA A 134 6.62 6.85 -10.51
CA ALA A 134 7.89 7.05 -9.82
C ALA A 134 8.82 8.07 -10.50
N THR A 135 8.39 8.68 -11.61
CA THR A 135 9.17 9.66 -12.37
C THR A 135 8.66 11.07 -12.09
N ASP A 136 9.53 11.91 -11.57
CA ASP A 136 9.17 13.29 -11.24
C ASP A 136 9.06 14.19 -12.50
N PRO A 137 8.51 15.42 -12.37
CA PRO A 137 8.37 16.33 -13.51
C PRO A 137 9.69 16.74 -14.21
N LYS A 138 10.84 16.49 -13.58
CA LYS A 138 12.19 16.71 -14.16
C LYS A 138 12.73 15.45 -14.84
N GLY A 139 11.95 14.38 -14.89
CA GLY A 139 12.32 13.09 -15.48
C GLY A 139 13.26 12.25 -14.59
N ARG A 140 13.41 12.59 -13.30
CA ARG A 140 14.19 11.77 -12.37
C ARG A 140 13.37 10.58 -11.89
N ILE A 141 13.98 9.40 -11.86
CA ILE A 141 13.36 8.20 -11.30
C ILE A 141 13.71 8.18 -9.79
N ILE A 142 12.72 8.37 -8.94
CA ILE A 142 12.92 8.48 -7.48
C ILE A 142 12.52 7.22 -6.70
N GLY A 143 12.02 6.20 -7.37
CA GLY A 143 11.63 4.94 -6.73
C GLY A 143 11.53 3.79 -7.71
N TYR A 144 11.71 2.57 -7.19
CA TYR A 144 11.48 1.32 -7.90
C TYR A 144 10.15 0.72 -7.43
N GLY A 145 9.27 0.35 -8.36
CA GLY A 145 7.98 -0.28 -8.04
C GLY A 145 8.17 -1.64 -7.36
N THR A 146 7.40 -1.92 -6.31
CA THR A 146 7.40 -3.22 -5.62
C THR A 146 6.25 -4.10 -6.06
N ASP A 147 5.06 -3.52 -6.19
CA ASP A 147 3.81 -4.20 -6.49
C ASP A 147 2.81 -3.25 -7.11
N ILE A 148 1.73 -3.80 -7.60
CA ILE A 148 0.52 -3.09 -8.02
C ILE A 148 -0.71 -3.75 -7.41
N GLY A 149 -1.80 -3.00 -7.30
CA GLY A 149 -3.04 -3.47 -6.70
C GLY A 149 -4.21 -3.60 -7.68
N PRO A 150 -4.09 -4.41 -8.78
CA PRO A 150 -5.26 -4.64 -9.62
C PRO A 150 -6.34 -5.30 -8.81
N GLU A 151 -7.59 -4.79 -8.94
CA GLU A 151 -8.70 -5.20 -8.10
C GLU A 151 -9.57 -6.28 -8.75
N GLY A 152 -9.95 -7.27 -7.93
CA GLY A 152 -11.00 -8.24 -8.19
C GLY A 152 -11.98 -8.31 -7.02
N LEU A 153 -12.95 -9.19 -7.09
CA LEU A 153 -13.96 -9.32 -6.05
C LEU A 153 -13.69 -10.56 -5.18
N CYS A 154 -13.34 -10.33 -3.90
CA CYS A 154 -13.45 -11.39 -2.89
C CYS A 154 -14.92 -11.57 -2.53
N TYR A 155 -15.39 -12.80 -2.49
CA TYR A 155 -16.74 -13.13 -2.06
C TYR A 155 -16.76 -14.40 -1.24
N ASN A 156 -17.78 -14.53 -0.40
CA ASN A 156 -17.98 -15.76 0.37
C ASN A 156 -19.02 -16.64 -0.31
N SER A 157 -18.58 -17.73 -0.93
CA SER A 157 -19.39 -18.65 -1.71
C SER A 157 -20.50 -19.32 -0.87
N ALA A 158 -20.21 -19.62 0.40
CA ALA A 158 -21.19 -20.22 1.31
C ALA A 158 -22.33 -19.24 1.64
N LEU A 159 -21.99 -17.95 1.84
CA LEU A 159 -22.99 -16.91 2.10
C LEU A 159 -23.83 -16.61 0.86
N PHE A 160 -23.24 -16.63 -0.33
CA PHE A 160 -23.99 -16.50 -1.59
C PHE A 160 -24.98 -17.67 -1.76
N ALA A 161 -24.53 -18.91 -1.55
CA ALA A 161 -25.40 -20.08 -1.61
C ALA A 161 -26.55 -20.00 -0.59
N ALA A 162 -26.28 -19.58 0.65
CA ALA A 162 -27.29 -19.39 1.68
C ALA A 162 -28.33 -18.32 1.33
N ALA A 163 -27.94 -17.32 0.53
CA ALA A 163 -28.85 -16.30 -0.01
C ALA A 163 -29.64 -16.76 -1.27
N GLY A 164 -29.42 -18.00 -1.72
CA GLY A 164 -30.03 -18.51 -2.97
C GLY A 164 -29.41 -17.91 -4.24
N LEU A 165 -28.26 -17.26 -4.12
CA LEU A 165 -27.50 -16.72 -5.25
C LEU A 165 -26.59 -17.79 -5.84
N LYS A 166 -26.17 -17.60 -7.10
CA LYS A 166 -25.08 -18.39 -7.68
C LYS A 166 -23.82 -18.20 -6.87
N SER A 167 -23.06 -19.27 -6.63
CA SER A 167 -21.95 -19.25 -5.69
C SER A 167 -20.63 -19.78 -6.25
N ASP A 168 -20.64 -20.40 -7.44
CA ASP A 168 -19.41 -20.72 -8.17
C ASP A 168 -18.84 -19.46 -8.83
N ARG A 169 -17.53 -19.41 -9.00
CA ARG A 169 -16.75 -18.23 -9.42
C ARG A 169 -17.24 -17.64 -10.75
N ASP A 170 -17.46 -18.48 -11.75
CA ASP A 170 -17.83 -18.03 -13.09
C ASP A 170 -19.26 -17.50 -13.10
N SER A 171 -20.16 -18.17 -12.40
CA SER A 171 -21.55 -17.70 -12.23
C SER A 171 -21.62 -16.42 -11.41
N VAL A 172 -20.77 -16.23 -10.40
CA VAL A 172 -20.65 -14.97 -9.65
C VAL A 172 -20.15 -13.87 -10.57
N ALA A 173 -19.09 -14.10 -11.33
CA ALA A 173 -18.62 -13.11 -12.29
C ALA A 173 -19.72 -12.70 -13.29
N ALA A 174 -20.45 -13.67 -13.82
CA ALA A 174 -21.58 -13.43 -14.73
C ALA A 174 -22.75 -12.68 -14.03
N LEU A 175 -23.06 -13.00 -12.78
CA LEU A 175 -24.09 -12.34 -11.97
C LEU A 175 -23.83 -10.84 -11.85
N PHE A 176 -22.56 -10.45 -11.61
CA PHE A 176 -22.16 -9.04 -11.56
C PHE A 176 -22.10 -8.35 -12.93
N GLY A 177 -22.13 -9.10 -14.03
CA GLY A 177 -22.11 -8.58 -15.40
C GLY A 177 -20.79 -8.82 -16.13
N GLY A 178 -19.87 -9.60 -15.56
CA GLY A 178 -18.56 -9.92 -16.16
C GLY A 178 -17.77 -8.67 -16.52
N LYS A 179 -17.35 -8.53 -17.77
CA LYS A 179 -16.60 -7.37 -18.29
C LYS A 179 -17.42 -6.07 -18.29
N ASN A 180 -18.75 -6.17 -18.22
CA ASN A 180 -19.67 -5.04 -18.19
C ASN A 180 -20.25 -4.80 -16.77
N ALA A 181 -19.59 -5.29 -15.74
CA ALA A 181 -20.02 -5.09 -14.35
C ALA A 181 -20.08 -3.59 -14.01
N THR A 182 -21.14 -3.18 -13.34
CA THR A 182 -21.40 -1.80 -12.94
C THR A 182 -21.66 -1.70 -11.44
N TRP A 183 -21.43 -0.51 -10.88
CA TRP A 183 -21.78 -0.22 -9.49
C TRP A 183 -23.30 -0.33 -9.24
N ASP A 184 -24.15 0.02 -10.21
CA ASP A 184 -25.59 -0.14 -10.08
C ASP A 184 -25.97 -1.62 -9.92
N ASN A 185 -25.35 -2.51 -10.71
CA ASN A 185 -25.56 -3.94 -10.57
C ASN A 185 -25.00 -4.49 -9.25
N PHE A 186 -23.85 -4.00 -8.81
CA PHE A 186 -23.27 -4.35 -7.51
C PHE A 186 -24.24 -4.06 -6.36
N PHE A 187 -24.79 -2.85 -6.28
CA PHE A 187 -25.74 -2.49 -5.24
C PHE A 187 -27.06 -3.25 -5.37
N LYS A 188 -27.53 -3.52 -6.61
CA LYS A 188 -28.74 -4.33 -6.85
C LYS A 188 -28.55 -5.76 -6.31
N ILE A 189 -27.41 -6.40 -6.56
CA ILE A 189 -27.12 -7.74 -6.02
C ILE A 189 -27.02 -7.67 -4.49
N GLY A 190 -26.40 -6.62 -3.95
CA GLY A 190 -26.35 -6.39 -2.51
C GLY A 190 -27.74 -6.31 -1.88
N GLN A 191 -28.68 -5.61 -2.50
CA GLN A 191 -30.08 -5.54 -2.04
C GLN A 191 -30.76 -6.91 -2.11
N GLN A 192 -30.51 -7.71 -3.14
CA GLN A 192 -31.02 -9.07 -3.23
C GLN A 192 -30.47 -9.96 -2.11
N TYR A 193 -29.17 -9.88 -1.85
CA TYR A 193 -28.53 -10.59 -0.76
C TYR A 193 -29.09 -10.17 0.61
N HIS A 194 -29.21 -8.87 0.84
CA HIS A 194 -29.75 -8.32 2.09
C HIS A 194 -31.21 -8.73 2.31
N ALA A 195 -32.04 -8.65 1.27
CA ALA A 195 -33.44 -9.07 1.33
C ALA A 195 -33.58 -10.57 1.66
N ALA A 196 -32.69 -11.42 1.16
CA ALA A 196 -32.74 -12.86 1.39
C ALA A 196 -32.21 -13.26 2.79
N THR A 197 -31.25 -12.51 3.35
CA THR A 197 -30.48 -12.92 4.54
C THR A 197 -30.66 -12.02 5.74
N GLY A 198 -31.09 -10.78 5.56
CA GLY A 198 -31.05 -9.71 6.56
C GLY A 198 -29.64 -9.23 6.93
N LYS A 199 -28.58 -9.73 6.26
CA LYS A 199 -27.19 -9.41 6.55
C LYS A 199 -26.64 -8.33 5.62
N ALA A 200 -25.58 -7.67 6.06
CA ALA A 200 -24.85 -6.72 5.23
C ALA A 200 -24.13 -7.41 4.06
N PHE A 201 -23.94 -6.66 2.98
CA PHE A 201 -23.36 -7.21 1.75
C PHE A 201 -21.85 -7.00 1.70
N TYR A 202 -21.34 -5.80 2.06
CA TYR A 202 -19.92 -5.47 2.11
C TYR A 202 -19.49 -5.01 3.52
N ASP A 203 -18.22 -4.98 3.76
CA ASP A 203 -17.62 -4.71 5.07
C ASP A 203 -17.88 -3.28 5.57
N GLN A 204 -17.59 -2.28 4.76
CA GLN A 204 -17.80 -0.86 5.05
C GLN A 204 -17.74 -0.02 3.76
N SER A 205 -18.39 1.14 3.78
CA SER A 205 -18.50 1.99 2.58
C SER A 205 -17.18 2.64 2.14
N GLY A 206 -16.18 2.74 3.02
CA GLY A 206 -14.91 3.41 2.70
C GLY A 206 -14.09 2.67 1.63
N PHE A 207 -14.07 1.33 1.66
CA PHE A 207 -13.36 0.57 0.63
C PHE A 207 -14.09 0.57 -0.70
N VAL A 208 -15.43 0.55 -0.67
CA VAL A 208 -16.25 0.71 -1.87
C VAL A 208 -16.02 2.10 -2.49
N TRP A 209 -16.00 3.16 -1.67
CA TRP A 209 -15.71 4.53 -2.11
C TRP A 209 -14.32 4.65 -2.73
N ASN A 210 -13.32 4.10 -2.07
CA ASN A 210 -11.94 4.11 -2.57
C ASN A 210 -11.84 3.45 -3.95
N ALA A 211 -12.47 2.29 -4.12
CA ALA A 211 -12.52 1.60 -5.41
C ALA A 211 -13.23 2.44 -6.49
N MET A 212 -14.36 3.07 -6.16
CA MET A 212 -15.09 3.96 -7.07
C MET A 212 -14.25 5.15 -7.53
N VAL A 213 -13.51 5.78 -6.61
CA VAL A 213 -12.66 6.94 -6.92
C VAL A 213 -11.44 6.51 -7.75
N ASN A 214 -10.80 5.39 -7.41
CA ASN A 214 -9.61 4.90 -8.12
C ASN A 214 -9.87 4.48 -9.57
N GLN A 215 -11.13 4.32 -9.98
CA GLN A 215 -11.53 4.07 -11.36
C GLN A 215 -11.65 5.34 -12.20
N GLN A 216 -11.70 6.51 -11.57
CA GLN A 216 -11.81 7.77 -12.27
C GLN A 216 -10.45 8.13 -12.89
N LYS A 217 -10.44 8.65 -14.13
CA LYS A 217 -9.20 9.18 -14.76
C LYS A 217 -8.59 10.29 -13.93
N GLU A 218 -9.45 11.12 -13.36
CA GLU A 218 -9.15 12.22 -12.47
C GLU A 218 -9.99 12.03 -11.21
N GLY A 219 -9.32 11.69 -10.09
CA GLY A 219 -9.95 11.50 -8.81
C GLY A 219 -10.13 12.81 -8.06
N TYR A 220 -9.47 12.94 -6.92
CA TYR A 220 -9.51 14.17 -6.12
C TYR A 220 -8.72 15.33 -6.74
N TYR A 221 -7.88 15.02 -7.72
CA TYR A 221 -7.12 16.00 -8.49
C TYR A 221 -7.25 15.77 -9.98
N THR A 222 -7.21 16.86 -10.75
CA THR A 222 -7.05 16.84 -12.20
C THR A 222 -5.58 16.56 -12.55
N LYS A 223 -5.30 16.19 -13.80
CA LYS A 223 -3.93 15.93 -14.28
C LYS A 223 -3.01 17.15 -14.18
N ASP A 224 -3.57 18.36 -14.22
CA ASP A 224 -2.83 19.61 -14.05
C ASP A 224 -2.70 20.02 -12.57
N GLY A 225 -3.00 19.11 -11.64
CA GLY A 225 -2.76 19.27 -10.20
C GLY A 225 -3.76 20.15 -9.48
N LYS A 226 -4.93 20.43 -10.06
CA LYS A 226 -6.00 21.19 -9.40
C LYS A 226 -6.92 20.26 -8.62
N LEU A 227 -7.37 20.73 -7.47
CA LEU A 227 -8.37 20.04 -6.66
C LEU A 227 -9.67 19.85 -7.49
N ASN A 228 -10.19 18.62 -7.49
CA ASN A 228 -11.30 18.17 -8.33
C ASN A 228 -12.36 17.42 -7.52
N VAL A 229 -12.84 18.02 -6.44
CA VAL A 229 -13.84 17.39 -5.53
C VAL A 229 -15.13 18.20 -5.54
N ASP A 230 -15.05 19.48 -5.14
CA ASP A 230 -16.23 20.35 -5.13
C ASP A 230 -16.68 20.65 -6.57
N GLY A 231 -17.97 20.42 -6.82
CA GLY A 231 -18.54 20.56 -8.15
C GLY A 231 -18.28 19.41 -9.13
N ASN A 232 -17.53 18.38 -8.74
CA ASN A 232 -17.32 17.18 -9.54
C ASN A 232 -18.59 16.30 -9.52
N LYS A 233 -19.35 16.36 -10.63
CA LYS A 233 -20.63 15.63 -10.76
C LYS A 233 -20.46 14.11 -10.80
N ASP A 234 -19.33 13.62 -11.30
CA ASP A 234 -19.07 12.19 -11.36
C ASP A 234 -18.85 11.63 -9.94
N LEU A 235 -18.02 12.30 -9.12
CA LEU A 235 -17.84 11.94 -7.71
C LEU A 235 -19.16 12.07 -6.92
N GLN A 236 -19.96 13.12 -7.16
CA GLN A 236 -21.27 13.27 -6.52
C GLN A 236 -22.23 12.15 -6.91
N SER A 237 -22.23 11.72 -8.18
CA SER A 237 -23.04 10.61 -8.66
C SER A 237 -22.63 9.29 -7.99
N LEU A 238 -21.34 9.03 -7.89
CA LEU A 238 -20.81 7.84 -7.20
C LEU A 238 -21.15 7.86 -5.71
N TRP A 239 -21.03 9.03 -5.06
CA TRP A 239 -21.45 9.21 -3.67
C TRP A 239 -22.93 8.89 -3.47
N GLY A 240 -23.80 9.35 -4.36
CA GLY A 240 -25.24 9.06 -4.30
C GLY A 240 -25.52 7.55 -4.36
N LYS A 241 -24.81 6.80 -5.21
CA LYS A 241 -24.91 5.34 -5.27
C LYS A 241 -24.47 4.67 -3.98
N LEU A 242 -23.32 5.09 -3.44
CA LEU A 242 -22.80 4.60 -2.17
C LEU A 242 -23.77 4.87 -1.01
N ALA A 243 -24.30 6.09 -0.93
CA ALA A 243 -25.25 6.51 0.07
C ALA A 243 -26.54 5.70 0.05
N ASN A 244 -27.06 5.42 -1.15
CA ASN A 244 -28.23 4.55 -1.32
C ASN A 244 -27.93 3.12 -0.86
N GLY A 245 -26.71 2.61 -1.11
CA GLY A 245 -26.28 1.31 -0.62
C GLY A 245 -26.20 1.25 0.91
N ALA A 246 -25.61 2.25 1.54
CA ALA A 246 -25.52 2.36 3.00
C ALA A 246 -26.91 2.47 3.63
N ALA A 247 -27.79 3.34 3.09
CA ALA A 247 -29.17 3.50 3.55
C ALA A 247 -30.01 2.23 3.40
N ALA A 248 -29.68 1.37 2.43
CA ALA A 248 -30.31 0.06 2.24
C ALA A 248 -29.74 -1.04 3.17
N GLY A 249 -28.87 -0.71 4.13
CA GLY A 249 -28.29 -1.66 5.08
C GLY A 249 -27.23 -2.59 4.48
N LEU A 250 -26.59 -2.20 3.38
CA LEU A 250 -25.62 -3.05 2.71
C LEU A 250 -24.23 -3.01 3.33
N SER A 251 -23.89 -1.99 4.12
CA SER A 251 -22.65 -1.87 4.88
C SER A 251 -22.76 -2.60 6.21
N SER A 252 -21.73 -3.38 6.55
CA SER A 252 -21.54 -3.98 7.88
C SER A 252 -20.93 -3.01 8.89
N ASN A 253 -20.59 -1.79 8.47
CA ASN A 253 -19.98 -0.73 9.30
C ASN A 253 -18.78 -1.23 10.13
N GLN A 254 -17.93 -2.06 9.51
CA GLN A 254 -16.73 -2.56 10.17
C GLN A 254 -15.71 -1.44 10.38
N ASN A 255 -14.93 -1.52 11.44
CA ASN A 255 -13.77 -0.66 11.58
C ASN A 255 -12.69 -1.05 10.57
N GLN A 256 -12.25 -0.06 9.79
CA GLN A 256 -11.19 -0.24 8.81
C GLN A 256 -9.92 -0.78 9.48
N TRP A 257 -9.32 -1.80 8.88
CA TRP A 257 -8.11 -2.50 9.31
C TRP A 257 -8.24 -3.34 10.61
N ASP A 258 -9.38 -3.34 11.26
CA ASP A 258 -9.62 -4.12 12.48
C ASP A 258 -10.54 -5.34 12.21
N TRP A 259 -11.70 -5.13 11.58
CA TRP A 259 -12.72 -6.16 11.30
C TRP A 259 -13.01 -7.08 12.50
N GLY A 260 -12.95 -6.52 13.71
CA GLY A 260 -13.15 -7.29 14.94
C GLY A 260 -12.12 -8.38 15.17
N GLY A 261 -10.85 -8.11 14.84
CA GLY A 261 -9.75 -9.08 14.92
C GLY A 261 -9.94 -10.26 13.95
N GLY A 262 -10.52 -9.97 12.77
CA GLY A 262 -10.77 -10.94 11.69
C GLY A 262 -12.07 -11.72 11.84
N LYS A 263 -12.80 -11.61 12.95
CA LYS A 263 -14.06 -12.33 13.18
C LYS A 263 -15.13 -12.00 12.14
N ALA A 264 -15.16 -10.76 11.66
CA ALA A 264 -16.11 -10.34 10.64
C ALA A 264 -16.00 -11.14 9.33
N PHE A 265 -14.82 -11.69 9.03
CA PHE A 265 -14.60 -12.58 7.89
C PHE A 265 -15.05 -14.02 8.14
N THR A 266 -15.19 -14.45 9.40
CA THR A 266 -15.50 -15.85 9.78
C THR A 266 -16.94 -16.04 10.24
N ASP A 267 -17.58 -14.99 10.80
CA ASP A 267 -18.95 -15.07 11.32
C ASP A 267 -20.02 -14.70 10.28
N GLY A 268 -19.61 -14.31 9.07
CA GLY A 268 -20.51 -13.94 8.00
C GLY A 268 -21.16 -12.57 8.18
N SER A 269 -20.42 -11.62 8.77
CA SER A 269 -20.87 -10.23 8.93
C SER A 269 -21.11 -9.54 7.58
N PHE A 270 -20.40 -9.96 6.54
CA PHE A 270 -20.55 -9.47 5.15
C PHE A 270 -20.17 -10.57 4.14
N ALA A 271 -20.60 -10.41 2.90
CA ALA A 271 -20.46 -11.44 1.87
C ALA A 271 -19.45 -11.11 0.77
N VAL A 272 -19.11 -9.84 0.56
CA VAL A 272 -18.14 -9.39 -0.46
C VAL A 272 -17.15 -8.40 0.13
N PHE A 273 -15.98 -8.32 -0.52
CA PHE A 273 -14.91 -7.45 -0.12
C PHE A 273 -14.12 -6.97 -1.35
N MET A 274 -13.72 -5.70 -1.36
CA MET A 274 -12.90 -5.14 -2.43
C MET A 274 -11.47 -5.65 -2.29
N CYS A 275 -10.97 -6.39 -3.29
CA CYS A 275 -9.73 -7.13 -3.17
C CYS A 275 -8.70 -6.77 -4.24
N PRO A 276 -7.81 -5.80 -3.99
CA PRO A 276 -6.54 -5.74 -4.68
C PRO A 276 -5.67 -6.96 -4.30
N GLY A 277 -4.69 -7.28 -5.13
CA GLY A 277 -3.87 -8.49 -4.94
C GLY A 277 -3.31 -8.65 -3.52
N TRP A 278 -2.71 -7.60 -2.97
CA TRP A 278 -2.16 -7.60 -1.60
C TRP A 278 -3.23 -7.82 -0.50
N MET A 279 -4.48 -7.44 -0.75
CA MET A 279 -5.57 -7.64 0.20
C MET A 279 -5.90 -9.13 0.40
N LEU A 280 -5.62 -9.98 -0.57
CA LEU A 280 -5.81 -11.43 -0.44
C LEU A 280 -4.99 -12.01 0.71
N GLY A 281 -3.76 -11.55 0.88
CA GLY A 281 -2.91 -11.90 2.04
C GLY A 281 -3.49 -11.40 3.35
N VAL A 282 -4.04 -10.18 3.36
CA VAL A 282 -4.71 -9.60 4.53
C VAL A 282 -5.93 -10.43 4.92
N VAL A 283 -6.83 -10.74 3.98
CA VAL A 283 -8.03 -11.55 4.24
C VAL A 283 -7.65 -12.93 4.80
N LYS A 284 -6.67 -13.60 4.17
CA LYS A 284 -6.16 -14.89 4.66
C LYS A 284 -5.63 -14.76 6.09
N GLY A 285 -4.84 -13.72 6.37
CA GLY A 285 -4.28 -13.44 7.70
C GLY A 285 -5.35 -13.21 8.75
N GLN A 286 -6.35 -12.38 8.46
CA GLN A 286 -7.47 -12.07 9.35
C GLN A 286 -8.30 -13.33 9.66
N VAL A 287 -8.68 -14.10 8.64
CA VAL A 287 -9.42 -15.36 8.83
C VAL A 287 -8.62 -16.32 9.70
N THR A 288 -7.32 -16.48 9.44
CA THR A 288 -6.45 -17.39 10.22
C THR A 288 -6.31 -16.92 11.66
N ALA A 289 -6.12 -15.62 11.90
CA ALA A 289 -6.04 -15.05 13.24
C ALA A 289 -7.33 -15.28 14.06
N ALA A 290 -8.48 -15.25 13.40
CA ALA A 290 -9.78 -15.57 14.01
C ALA A 290 -10.05 -17.07 14.19
N GLY A 291 -9.07 -17.96 13.91
CA GLY A 291 -9.22 -19.41 14.00
C GLY A 291 -9.97 -20.04 12.83
N GLY A 292 -10.21 -19.31 11.76
CA GLY A 292 -10.83 -19.81 10.53
C GLY A 292 -9.83 -20.50 9.60
N SER A 293 -10.35 -21.11 8.55
CA SER A 293 -9.58 -21.85 7.54
C SER A 293 -10.18 -21.67 6.15
N THR A 294 -9.70 -22.44 5.19
CA THR A 294 -10.29 -22.52 3.83
C THR A 294 -11.78 -22.86 3.82
N ALA A 295 -12.26 -23.55 4.88
CA ALA A 295 -13.68 -23.90 5.04
C ALA A 295 -14.60 -22.70 5.27
N THR A 296 -14.08 -21.49 5.52
CA THR A 296 -14.89 -20.26 5.62
C THR A 296 -15.57 -19.85 4.31
N GLY A 297 -15.16 -20.42 3.18
CA GLY A 297 -15.83 -20.25 1.89
C GLY A 297 -15.42 -18.99 1.10
N TRP A 298 -14.36 -18.31 1.47
CA TRP A 298 -13.83 -17.19 0.69
C TRP A 298 -13.29 -17.66 -0.65
N ASP A 299 -13.62 -16.93 -1.70
CA ASP A 299 -13.21 -17.16 -3.09
C ASP A 299 -12.90 -15.82 -3.78
N PHE A 300 -12.30 -15.87 -4.96
CA PHE A 300 -11.89 -14.68 -5.71
C PHE A 300 -12.40 -14.75 -7.15
N ALA A 301 -13.25 -13.80 -7.55
CA ALA A 301 -13.88 -13.78 -8.86
C ALA A 301 -13.22 -12.77 -9.81
N ASP A 302 -13.11 -13.14 -11.10
CA ASP A 302 -12.66 -12.26 -12.18
C ASP A 302 -13.76 -11.28 -12.59
N VAL A 303 -14.14 -10.45 -11.66
CA VAL A 303 -15.11 -9.37 -11.87
C VAL A 303 -14.79 -8.22 -10.91
N PHE A 304 -15.05 -7.00 -11.36
CA PHE A 304 -15.02 -5.83 -10.49
C PHE A 304 -16.01 -4.78 -11.00
N PRO A 305 -16.87 -4.22 -10.15
CA PRO A 305 -17.86 -3.21 -10.56
C PRO A 305 -17.14 -1.99 -11.16
N GLY A 306 -17.64 -1.48 -12.29
CA GLY A 306 -17.05 -0.33 -12.98
C GLY A 306 -15.79 -0.64 -13.81
N GLY A 307 -15.31 -1.89 -13.83
CA GLY A 307 -14.18 -2.31 -14.67
C GLY A 307 -12.86 -2.47 -13.91
N ALA A 308 -11.74 -2.10 -14.55
CA ALA A 308 -10.43 -2.21 -13.93
C ALA A 308 -10.19 -1.06 -12.93
N ALA A 309 -9.55 -1.39 -11.81
CA ALA A 309 -9.08 -0.44 -10.82
C ALA A 309 -7.71 -0.87 -10.30
N ASN A 310 -6.95 0.08 -9.77
CA ASN A 310 -5.75 -0.18 -8.99
C ASN A 310 -5.90 0.48 -7.63
N TRP A 311 -5.68 -0.29 -6.58
CA TRP A 311 -5.57 0.27 -5.24
C TRP A 311 -4.25 -0.10 -4.61
N GLY A 312 -3.44 0.94 -4.33
CA GLY A 312 -2.15 0.80 -3.67
C GLY A 312 -1.05 0.29 -4.60
N GLY A 313 -0.14 -0.42 -4.02
CA GLY A 313 1.17 -0.71 -4.56
C GLY A 313 2.19 0.31 -4.08
N SER A 314 3.44 -0.12 -3.98
CA SER A 314 4.47 0.66 -3.30
C SER A 314 5.71 0.86 -4.15
N PHE A 315 6.62 1.68 -3.65
CA PHE A 315 7.90 1.99 -4.25
C PHE A 315 8.98 1.94 -3.18
N LEU A 316 10.17 1.51 -3.53
CA LEU A 316 11.38 1.67 -2.71
C LEU A 316 12.16 2.87 -3.22
N THR A 317 12.31 3.87 -2.36
CA THR A 317 13.01 5.12 -2.64
C THR A 317 14.29 5.21 -1.82
N VAL A 318 15.24 6.04 -2.25
CA VAL A 318 16.47 6.32 -1.53
C VAL A 318 16.51 7.80 -1.16
N PRO A 319 16.31 8.19 0.11
CA PRO A 319 16.46 9.57 0.56
C PRO A 319 17.87 10.10 0.31
N THR A 320 18.01 11.39 -0.04
CA THR A 320 19.31 12.04 -0.27
C THR A 320 20.16 12.12 1.00
N THR A 321 19.55 11.89 2.17
CA THR A 321 20.26 11.83 3.46
C THR A 321 20.99 10.50 3.70
N SER A 322 20.74 9.47 2.86
CA SER A 322 21.50 8.22 2.93
C SER A 322 22.99 8.46 2.75
N LYS A 323 23.80 7.82 3.58
CA LYS A 323 25.25 7.84 3.47
C LYS A 323 25.79 6.78 2.51
N HIS A 324 24.93 5.87 2.08
CA HIS A 324 25.25 4.74 1.20
C HIS A 324 24.27 4.65 0.01
N PRO A 325 24.08 5.76 -0.76
CA PRO A 325 23.04 5.82 -1.77
C PRO A 325 23.21 4.78 -2.89
N LYS A 326 24.45 4.41 -3.20
CA LYS A 326 24.75 3.37 -4.20
C LYS A 326 24.30 1.99 -3.74
N GLU A 327 24.65 1.60 -2.52
CA GLU A 327 24.29 0.31 -1.94
C GLU A 327 22.78 0.25 -1.64
N ALA A 328 22.18 1.35 -1.21
CA ALA A 328 20.73 1.47 -1.00
C ALA A 328 19.97 1.32 -2.32
N ALA A 329 20.42 1.98 -3.40
CA ALA A 329 19.82 1.83 -4.72
C ALA A 329 19.98 0.39 -5.27
N ALA A 330 21.13 -0.25 -5.01
CA ALA A 330 21.35 -1.65 -5.39
C ALA A 330 20.42 -2.61 -4.63
N LEU A 331 20.25 -2.42 -3.31
CA LEU A 331 19.31 -3.19 -2.50
C LEU A 331 17.86 -3.00 -3.01
N ALA A 332 17.43 -1.75 -3.21
CA ALA A 332 16.10 -1.44 -3.72
C ALA A 332 15.85 -2.06 -5.11
N ALA A 333 16.83 -1.99 -6.01
CA ALA A 333 16.77 -2.59 -7.33
C ALA A 333 16.68 -4.13 -7.28
N TRP A 334 17.40 -4.77 -6.35
CA TRP A 334 17.37 -6.21 -6.14
C TRP A 334 16.04 -6.67 -5.54
N LEU A 335 15.53 -5.96 -4.52
CA LEU A 335 14.25 -6.27 -3.87
C LEU A 335 13.05 -6.14 -4.81
N THR A 336 13.19 -5.35 -5.88
CA THR A 336 12.14 -5.12 -6.89
C THR A 336 12.45 -5.80 -8.23
N ASP A 337 13.26 -6.86 -8.24
CA ASP A 337 13.47 -7.69 -9.42
C ASP A 337 12.38 -8.78 -9.53
N ALA A 338 12.21 -9.35 -10.72
CA ALA A 338 11.17 -10.30 -11.02
C ALA A 338 11.12 -11.48 -10.04
N LYS A 339 12.27 -12.05 -9.70
CA LYS A 339 12.37 -13.19 -8.76
C LYS A 339 11.88 -12.80 -7.35
N GLN A 340 12.24 -11.60 -6.89
CA GLN A 340 11.85 -11.12 -5.56
C GLN A 340 10.37 -10.76 -5.53
N GLU A 341 9.83 -10.14 -6.59
CA GLU A 341 8.40 -9.85 -6.65
C GLU A 341 7.53 -11.11 -6.76
N VAL A 342 8.01 -12.18 -7.38
CA VAL A 342 7.36 -13.51 -7.30
C VAL A 342 7.34 -14.00 -5.85
N ALA A 343 8.44 -13.87 -5.13
CA ALA A 343 8.52 -14.30 -3.73
C ALA A 343 7.61 -13.47 -2.81
N THR A 344 7.52 -12.15 -3.02
CA THR A 344 6.61 -11.27 -2.25
C THR A 344 5.14 -11.59 -2.53
N PHE A 345 4.79 -11.91 -3.77
CA PHE A 345 3.45 -12.37 -4.11
C PHE A 345 3.09 -13.67 -3.37
N GLN A 346 3.99 -14.65 -3.36
CA GLN A 346 3.77 -15.90 -2.65
C GLN A 346 3.65 -15.71 -1.13
N ALA A 347 4.42 -14.79 -0.56
CA ALA A 347 4.44 -14.52 0.86
C ALA A 347 3.23 -13.69 1.34
N ALA A 348 2.84 -12.66 0.58
CA ALA A 348 1.92 -11.62 1.02
C ALA A 348 0.77 -11.29 0.04
N GLY A 349 0.77 -11.87 -1.16
CA GLY A 349 -0.21 -11.51 -2.20
C GLY A 349 0.11 -10.20 -2.93
N ALA A 350 1.27 -9.57 -2.67
CA ALA A 350 1.71 -8.36 -3.35
C ALA A 350 1.92 -8.63 -4.84
N PHE A 351 0.96 -8.22 -5.69
CA PHE A 351 0.97 -8.59 -7.11
C PHE A 351 2.07 -7.83 -7.88
N PRO A 352 2.92 -8.55 -8.64
CA PRO A 352 4.11 -7.98 -9.25
C PRO A 352 3.87 -6.77 -10.13
N SER A 353 4.67 -5.73 -9.94
CA SER A 353 4.78 -4.59 -10.85
C SER A 353 5.71 -4.87 -12.05
N VAL A 354 6.59 -5.86 -11.92
CA VAL A 354 7.49 -6.33 -12.96
C VAL A 354 6.73 -7.21 -13.95
N VAL A 355 6.74 -6.81 -15.24
CA VAL A 355 5.94 -7.44 -16.31
C VAL A 355 6.23 -8.94 -16.45
N THR A 356 7.51 -9.32 -16.43
CA THR A 356 7.91 -10.74 -16.59
C THR A 356 7.50 -11.60 -15.40
N ALA A 357 7.42 -11.03 -14.21
CA ALA A 357 6.98 -11.74 -13.00
C ALA A 357 5.48 -12.09 -13.05
N GLN A 358 4.64 -11.28 -13.70
CA GLN A 358 3.19 -11.50 -13.75
C GLN A 358 2.79 -12.81 -14.44
N SER A 359 3.63 -13.32 -15.36
CA SER A 359 3.41 -14.59 -16.04
C SER A 359 4.22 -15.75 -15.44
N ASP A 360 5.01 -15.50 -14.40
CA ASP A 360 5.81 -16.54 -13.75
C ASP A 360 4.91 -17.64 -13.15
N PRO A 361 5.29 -18.93 -13.26
CA PRO A 361 4.55 -20.02 -12.60
C PRO A 361 4.38 -19.85 -11.10
N GLY A 362 5.28 -19.14 -10.40
CA GLY A 362 5.15 -18.80 -8.99
C GLY A 362 4.03 -17.81 -8.70
N VAL A 363 3.59 -17.04 -9.71
CA VAL A 363 2.44 -16.12 -9.63
C VAL A 363 1.16 -16.79 -10.15
N THR A 364 1.23 -17.42 -11.33
CA THR A 364 0.05 -17.98 -12.01
C THR A 364 -0.33 -19.38 -11.53
N GLY A 365 0.58 -20.08 -10.84
CA GLY A 365 0.39 -21.44 -10.35
C GLY A 365 -0.34 -21.54 -9.02
N GLN A 366 -0.42 -22.76 -8.52
CA GLN A 366 -1.01 -23.06 -7.22
C GLN A 366 -0.08 -22.65 -6.08
N SER A 367 -0.65 -22.05 -5.05
CA SER A 367 0.04 -21.60 -3.83
C SER A 367 -0.87 -21.77 -2.61
N ASP A 368 -0.37 -21.51 -1.41
CA ASP A 368 -1.21 -21.51 -0.21
C ASP A 368 -2.24 -20.37 -0.23
N LEU A 369 -1.96 -19.30 -0.96
CA LEU A 369 -2.92 -18.21 -1.18
C LEU A 369 -4.07 -18.69 -2.08
N THR A 370 -3.78 -19.30 -3.23
CA THR A 370 -4.80 -19.82 -4.14
C THR A 370 -5.66 -20.91 -3.49
N LYS A 371 -5.04 -21.82 -2.72
CA LYS A 371 -5.76 -22.86 -1.97
C LYS A 371 -6.74 -22.26 -0.96
N PHE A 372 -6.33 -21.18 -0.28
CA PHE A 372 -7.21 -20.47 0.65
C PHE A 372 -8.45 -19.93 -0.05
N PHE A 373 -8.31 -19.38 -1.25
CA PHE A 373 -9.41 -18.87 -2.07
C PHE A 373 -10.00 -19.95 -3.01
N ASN A 374 -10.26 -21.14 -2.49
CA ASN A 374 -10.92 -22.23 -3.22
C ASN A 374 -10.23 -22.59 -4.56
N ASN A 375 -8.90 -22.59 -4.58
CA ASN A 375 -8.07 -22.80 -5.76
C ASN A 375 -8.34 -21.80 -6.91
N ALA A 376 -8.74 -20.57 -6.57
CA ALA A 376 -8.87 -19.51 -7.56
C ALA A 376 -7.56 -19.31 -8.33
N PRO A 377 -7.57 -19.11 -9.65
CA PRO A 377 -6.38 -18.78 -10.42
C PRO A 377 -6.01 -17.29 -10.21
N VAL A 378 -5.70 -16.93 -8.97
CA VAL A 378 -5.55 -15.56 -8.48
C VAL A 378 -4.58 -14.76 -9.33
N GLY A 379 -3.37 -15.29 -9.59
CA GLY A 379 -2.36 -14.60 -10.37
C GLY A 379 -2.80 -14.34 -11.80
N THR A 380 -3.48 -15.30 -12.43
CA THR A 380 -4.02 -15.16 -13.79
C THR A 380 -5.13 -14.10 -13.86
N ILE A 381 -6.02 -14.08 -12.86
CA ILE A 381 -7.07 -13.07 -12.74
C ILE A 381 -6.44 -11.68 -12.59
N LEU A 382 -5.51 -11.53 -11.64
CA LEU A 382 -4.85 -10.25 -11.38
C LEU A 382 -4.05 -9.74 -12.59
N ALA A 383 -3.35 -10.63 -13.32
CA ALA A 383 -2.63 -10.27 -14.55
C ALA A 383 -3.59 -9.75 -15.64
N SER A 384 -4.72 -10.44 -15.85
CA SER A 384 -5.77 -10.00 -16.78
C SER A 384 -6.34 -8.64 -16.41
N ARG A 385 -6.53 -8.37 -15.13
CA ARG A 385 -7.06 -7.09 -14.63
C ARG A 385 -6.03 -5.99 -14.71
N ALA A 386 -4.77 -6.26 -14.35
CA ALA A 386 -3.67 -5.30 -14.42
C ALA A 386 -3.46 -4.72 -15.83
N ALA A 387 -3.69 -5.52 -16.86
CA ALA A 387 -3.57 -5.09 -18.26
C ALA A 387 -4.56 -3.98 -18.67
N ASN A 388 -5.64 -3.78 -17.89
CA ASN A 388 -6.68 -2.79 -18.17
C ASN A 388 -6.68 -1.62 -17.18
N VAL A 389 -5.75 -1.59 -16.25
CA VAL A 389 -5.62 -0.49 -15.28
C VAL A 389 -5.24 0.81 -15.99
N VAL A 390 -5.98 1.86 -15.69
CA VAL A 390 -5.62 3.24 -16.02
C VAL A 390 -5.12 3.90 -14.75
N ALA A 391 -3.83 4.22 -14.71
CA ALA A 391 -3.26 4.88 -13.53
C ALA A 391 -3.89 6.24 -13.32
N GLN A 392 -4.42 6.47 -12.14
CA GLN A 392 -4.95 7.76 -11.73
C GLN A 392 -3.81 8.68 -11.31
N PHE A 393 -3.90 9.96 -11.66
CA PHE A 393 -3.01 10.97 -11.09
C PHE A 393 -3.31 11.14 -9.59
N LYS A 394 -2.27 11.03 -8.76
CA LYS A 394 -2.34 11.25 -7.31
C LYS A 394 -1.78 12.61 -6.96
N GLY A 395 -2.62 13.49 -6.46
CA GLY A 395 -2.21 14.81 -6.02
C GLY A 395 -1.59 14.80 -4.61
N PRO A 396 -1.11 15.96 -4.15
CA PRO A 396 -0.36 16.05 -2.89
C PRO A 396 -1.18 15.67 -1.64
N ASP A 397 -2.50 15.68 -1.71
CA ASP A 397 -3.37 15.42 -0.57
C ASP A 397 -4.32 14.25 -0.77
N ASP A 398 -4.12 13.42 -1.79
CA ASP A 398 -5.04 12.32 -2.08
C ASP A 398 -5.35 11.46 -0.84
N SER A 399 -4.31 10.98 -0.14
CA SER A 399 -4.51 10.19 1.08
C SER A 399 -5.17 10.99 2.21
N VAL A 400 -4.82 12.26 2.35
CA VAL A 400 -5.41 13.13 3.40
C VAL A 400 -6.90 13.38 3.11
N ILE A 401 -7.25 13.63 1.84
CA ILE A 401 -8.64 13.80 1.42
C ILE A 401 -9.42 12.49 1.65
N GLN A 402 -8.84 11.34 1.24
CA GLN A 402 -9.46 10.04 1.46
C GLN A 402 -9.72 9.77 2.94
N GLU A 403 -8.72 9.99 3.80
CA GLU A 403 -8.78 9.60 5.21
C GLU A 403 -9.44 10.64 6.11
N GLN A 404 -9.19 11.94 5.90
CA GLN A 404 -9.61 13.00 6.82
C GLN A 404 -10.83 13.79 6.33
N VAL A 405 -11.17 13.70 5.05
CA VAL A 405 -12.36 14.35 4.47
C VAL A 405 -13.46 13.31 4.27
N PHE A 406 -13.21 12.28 3.45
CA PHE A 406 -14.22 11.28 3.15
C PHE A 406 -14.37 10.23 4.25
N GLY A 407 -13.30 9.82 4.92
CA GLY A 407 -13.35 8.81 5.99
C GLY A 407 -14.39 9.11 7.07
N PRO A 408 -14.38 10.28 7.74
CA PRO A 408 -15.39 10.66 8.72
C PRO A 408 -16.81 10.71 8.15
N SER A 409 -16.98 11.30 6.97
CA SER A 409 -18.30 11.45 6.32
C SER A 409 -18.90 10.09 5.91
N ILE A 410 -18.05 9.13 5.51
CA ILE A 410 -18.47 7.76 5.21
C ILE A 410 -18.86 7.01 6.48
N LYS A 411 -18.13 7.19 7.57
CA LYS A 411 -18.47 6.58 8.86
C LYS A 411 -19.83 7.08 9.37
N GLU A 412 -20.12 8.35 9.19
CA GLU A 412 -21.44 8.92 9.50
C GLU A 412 -22.52 8.35 8.57
N LEU A 413 -22.20 8.18 7.27
CA LEU A 413 -23.09 7.57 6.29
C LEU A 413 -23.44 6.13 6.69
N ASP A 414 -22.47 5.31 7.02
CA ASP A 414 -22.64 3.93 7.50
C ASP A 414 -23.40 3.86 8.84
N SER A 415 -23.40 4.95 9.59
CA SER A 415 -24.17 5.11 10.84
C SER A 415 -25.58 5.67 10.62
N GLY A 416 -26.01 5.83 9.37
CA GLY A 416 -27.37 6.22 8.99
C GLY A 416 -27.59 7.70 8.68
N LYS A 417 -26.52 8.51 8.57
CA LYS A 417 -26.66 9.89 8.13
C LYS A 417 -27.03 9.95 6.64
N GLY A 418 -27.91 10.87 6.27
CA GLY A 418 -28.34 11.03 4.89
C GLY A 418 -27.21 11.43 3.93
N GLY A 419 -27.22 10.88 2.71
CA GLY A 419 -26.15 11.03 1.73
C GLY A 419 -25.84 12.48 1.35
N ASP A 420 -26.87 13.32 1.14
CA ASP A 420 -26.69 14.72 0.80
C ASP A 420 -26.01 15.52 1.95
N GLN A 421 -26.37 15.21 3.19
CA GLN A 421 -25.75 15.89 4.34
C GLN A 421 -24.30 15.42 4.53
N SER A 422 -24.04 14.11 4.44
CA SER A 422 -22.69 13.57 4.54
C SER A 422 -21.76 14.10 3.44
N TRP A 423 -22.27 14.34 2.23
CA TRP A 423 -21.51 14.99 1.17
C TRP A 423 -21.17 16.45 1.51
N LYS A 424 -22.15 17.22 1.99
CA LYS A 424 -21.91 18.60 2.44
C LYS A 424 -20.88 18.70 3.55
N ASP A 425 -20.89 17.72 4.46
CA ASP A 425 -19.92 17.66 5.53
C ASP A 425 -18.52 17.34 5.01
N ALA A 426 -18.41 16.41 4.04
CA ALA A 426 -17.15 16.16 3.34
C ALA A 426 -16.60 17.42 2.67
N ILE A 427 -17.45 18.18 1.95
CA ILE A 427 -17.02 19.45 1.34
C ILE A 427 -16.62 20.49 2.38
N THR A 428 -17.30 20.52 3.53
CA THR A 428 -16.92 21.41 4.64
C THR A 428 -15.54 21.05 5.20
N LEU A 429 -15.26 19.76 5.42
CA LEU A 429 -13.95 19.27 5.84
C LEU A 429 -12.86 19.57 4.80
N LEU A 430 -13.17 19.40 3.52
CA LEU A 430 -12.27 19.73 2.43
C LEU A 430 -11.87 21.21 2.46
N ASN A 431 -12.86 22.11 2.60
CA ASN A 431 -12.62 23.55 2.64
C ASN A 431 -11.77 23.93 3.87
N GLN A 432 -11.97 23.28 5.01
CA GLN A 432 -11.13 23.45 6.19
C GLN A 432 -9.69 22.97 5.93
N LEU A 433 -9.52 21.82 5.27
CA LEU A 433 -8.20 21.31 4.90
C LEU A 433 -7.45 22.29 3.99
N VAL A 434 -8.14 22.88 3.02
CA VAL A 434 -7.55 23.84 2.07
C VAL A 434 -7.22 25.17 2.77
N ALA A 435 -8.07 25.65 3.69
CA ALA A 435 -7.86 26.91 4.39
C ALA A 435 -6.69 26.86 5.41
N ASN A 436 -6.30 25.66 5.84
CA ASN A 436 -5.22 25.47 6.82
C ASN A 436 -3.84 25.27 6.16
N LYS A 437 -3.73 25.45 4.84
CA LYS A 437 -2.48 25.39 4.07
C LYS A 437 -1.96 26.77 3.72
#